data_9635f70dbb624245a7fe15ed894e4ce3
#
_entry.id   9635f70dbb624245a7fe15ed894e4ce3
#
_cell.length_a   1.000
_cell.length_b   1.000
_cell.length_c   1.000
_cell.angle_alpha   90.00
_cell.angle_beta   90.00
_cell.angle_gamma   90.00
#
_symmetry.space_group_name_H-M   'P 1'
#
loop_
_entity.id
_entity.type
_entity.pdbx_description
1 polymer ?
#
loop_
_entity_poly.entity_id
_entity_poly.type
_entity_poly.pdbx_seq_one_letter_code
_entity_poly.pdbx_strand_id
1 'polypeptide(L)'
;MWIQKIVDELFPEAIHVLDLYHVKEHVYDFGKWLYKDEEQAGKWIEQIIEKIEESKTEEVLEILKPYEDVKCPANVLNLYTYIENHKQCMDYKMYKELNLYVGSGAIESANKYTMQNRMKLQGMRWNPDTAQGVLSLKARLESDCWHEIEPLLQQHFDSIRYDPKE
;
A
#
# COMPACT_ATOMS: atom_id res chain seq x y z
N MET A 1 9.75 -1.51 9.38
CA MET A 1 8.82 -0.35 9.20
C MET A 1 7.74 -0.45 10.28
N TRP A 2 7.23 0.67 10.87
CA TRP A 2 6.26 0.61 11.97
C TRP A 2 4.90 0.02 11.55
N ILE A 3 4.45 0.30 10.31
CA ILE A 3 3.20 -0.26 9.76
C ILE A 3 3.27 -1.80 9.73
N GLN A 4 4.37 -2.37 9.29
CA GLN A 4 4.57 -3.81 9.25
C GLN A 4 4.34 -4.46 10.62
N LYS A 5 4.91 -3.87 11.68
CA LYS A 5 4.74 -4.39 13.05
C LYS A 5 3.27 -4.39 13.48
N ILE A 6 2.53 -3.32 13.18
CA ILE A 6 1.09 -3.25 13.50
C ILE A 6 0.31 -4.32 12.72
N VAL A 7 0.62 -4.53 11.44
CA VAL A 7 -0.06 -5.55 10.64
C VAL A 7 0.26 -6.94 11.17
N ASP A 8 1.51 -7.24 11.47
CA ASP A 8 1.92 -8.54 12.03
C ASP A 8 1.28 -8.84 13.39
N GLU A 9 1.08 -7.79 14.23
CA GLU A 9 0.45 -7.94 15.54
C GLU A 9 -1.08 -8.09 15.46
N LEU A 10 -1.75 -7.30 14.61
CA LEU A 10 -3.21 -7.26 14.56
C LEU A 10 -3.80 -8.21 13.52
N PHE A 11 -3.04 -8.55 12.48
CA PHE A 11 -3.48 -9.38 11.36
C PHE A 11 -2.41 -10.41 10.97
N PRO A 12 -2.09 -11.37 11.86
CA PRO A 12 -0.97 -12.31 11.64
C PRO A 12 -1.17 -13.21 10.41
N GLU A 13 -2.41 -13.40 9.97
CA GLU A 13 -2.74 -14.18 8.77
C GLU A 13 -2.84 -13.33 7.48
N ALA A 14 -2.50 -12.03 7.56
CA ALA A 14 -2.58 -11.16 6.38
C ALA A 14 -1.51 -11.49 5.36
N ILE A 15 -1.91 -11.58 4.10
CA ILE A 15 -0.99 -11.71 2.98
C ILE A 15 -0.45 -10.33 2.62
N HIS A 16 0.87 -10.18 2.71
CA HIS A 16 1.56 -8.95 2.32
C HIS A 16 1.81 -8.97 0.82
N VAL A 17 1.25 -8.00 0.13
CA VAL A 17 1.43 -7.80 -1.31
C VAL A 17 2.25 -6.56 -1.55
N LEU A 18 3.40 -6.71 -2.23
CA LEU A 18 4.15 -5.57 -2.74
C LEU A 18 3.44 -4.99 -3.96
N ASP A 19 3.29 -3.67 -4.02
CA ASP A 19 2.63 -3.01 -5.15
C ASP A 19 3.35 -3.29 -6.47
N LEU A 20 2.69 -4.02 -7.37
CA LEU A 20 3.24 -4.42 -8.66
C LEU A 20 3.58 -3.20 -9.54
N TYR A 21 2.80 -2.13 -9.45
CA TYR A 21 3.03 -0.94 -10.27
C TYR A 21 4.29 -0.21 -9.84
N HIS A 22 4.55 -0.10 -8.54
CA HIS A 22 5.80 0.45 -8.02
C HIS A 22 7.01 -0.43 -8.37
N VAL A 23 6.85 -1.76 -8.33
CA VAL A 23 7.91 -2.67 -8.81
C VAL A 23 8.21 -2.42 -10.28
N LYS A 24 7.18 -2.29 -11.13
CA LYS A 24 7.34 -1.98 -12.56
C LYS A 24 8.05 -0.64 -12.77
N GLU A 25 7.71 0.41 -12.02
CA GLU A 25 8.39 1.70 -12.08
C GLU A 25 9.89 1.55 -11.82
N HIS A 26 10.27 0.82 -10.77
CA HIS A 26 11.68 0.56 -10.48
C HIS A 26 12.39 -0.25 -11.56
N VAL A 27 11.71 -1.22 -12.18
CA VAL A 27 12.23 -1.97 -13.33
C VAL A 27 12.45 -1.05 -14.54
N TYR A 28 11.50 -0.14 -14.81
CA TYR A 28 11.63 0.85 -15.89
C TYR A 28 12.80 1.79 -15.67
N ASP A 29 12.93 2.35 -14.47
CA ASP A 29 13.99 3.29 -14.14
C ASP A 29 15.37 2.63 -14.23
N PHE A 30 15.49 1.41 -13.70
CA PHE A 30 16.73 0.65 -13.74
C PHE A 30 17.10 0.23 -15.18
N GLY A 31 16.14 -0.26 -15.97
CA GLY A 31 16.36 -0.67 -17.35
C GLY A 31 16.78 0.48 -18.25
N LYS A 32 16.15 1.66 -18.10
CA LYS A 32 16.54 2.89 -18.83
C LYS A 32 17.92 3.43 -18.41
N TRP A 33 18.29 3.24 -17.17
CA TRP A 33 19.63 3.60 -16.71
C TRP A 33 20.68 2.62 -17.24
N LEU A 34 20.36 1.33 -17.25
CA LEU A 34 21.29 0.27 -17.67
C LEU A 34 21.58 0.30 -19.18
N TYR A 35 20.57 0.55 -19.99
CA TYR A 35 20.68 0.56 -21.45
C TYR A 35 20.44 1.96 -22.00
N LYS A 36 21.38 2.43 -22.84
CA LYS A 36 21.25 3.72 -23.56
C LYS A 36 20.31 3.63 -24.76
N ASP A 37 20.21 2.45 -25.34
CA ASP A 37 19.37 2.16 -26.48
C ASP A 37 17.95 1.81 -26.02
N GLU A 38 16.94 2.55 -26.48
CA GLU A 38 15.56 2.41 -26.05
C GLU A 38 14.94 1.05 -26.41
N GLU A 39 15.32 0.47 -27.56
CA GLU A 39 14.80 -0.82 -27.99
C GLU A 39 15.34 -1.97 -27.11
N GLN A 40 16.64 -1.91 -26.78
CA GLN A 40 17.26 -2.88 -25.87
C GLN A 40 16.72 -2.75 -24.46
N ALA A 41 16.57 -1.51 -23.96
CA ALA A 41 15.95 -1.25 -22.68
C ALA A 41 14.53 -1.82 -22.62
N GLY A 42 13.71 -1.55 -23.63
CA GLY A 42 12.33 -2.05 -23.71
C GLY A 42 12.24 -3.57 -23.66
N LYS A 43 13.02 -4.28 -24.47
CA LYS A 43 13.04 -5.75 -24.48
C LYS A 43 13.44 -6.34 -23.13
N TRP A 44 14.45 -5.75 -22.49
CA TRP A 44 14.91 -6.19 -21.18
C TRP A 44 13.86 -5.94 -20.09
N ILE A 45 13.23 -4.76 -20.09
CA ILE A 45 12.17 -4.38 -19.15
C ILE A 45 10.99 -5.35 -19.28
N GLU A 46 10.51 -5.61 -20.51
CA GLU A 46 9.42 -6.55 -20.76
C GLU A 46 9.74 -7.95 -20.24
N GLN A 47 10.94 -8.45 -20.50
CA GLN A 47 11.39 -9.75 -20.00
C GLN A 47 11.39 -9.83 -18.47
N ILE A 48 11.86 -8.80 -17.78
CA ILE A 48 11.88 -8.76 -16.31
C ILE A 48 10.46 -8.68 -15.74
N ILE A 49 9.60 -7.82 -16.31
CA ILE A 49 8.22 -7.65 -15.88
C ILE A 49 7.43 -8.96 -16.04
N GLU A 50 7.55 -9.63 -17.19
CA GLU A 50 6.89 -10.91 -17.44
C GLU A 50 7.27 -11.95 -16.37
N LYS A 51 8.57 -12.10 -16.07
CA LYS A 51 9.03 -13.01 -15.02
C LYS A 51 8.49 -12.65 -13.64
N ILE A 52 8.43 -11.36 -13.30
CA ILE A 52 7.86 -10.89 -12.03
C ILE A 52 6.36 -11.25 -11.96
N GLU A 53 5.60 -11.01 -13.02
CA GLU A 53 4.16 -11.33 -13.05
C GLU A 53 3.86 -12.83 -13.00
N GLU A 54 4.80 -13.66 -13.45
CA GLU A 54 4.74 -15.13 -13.35
C GLU A 54 5.28 -15.67 -12.02
N SER A 55 5.64 -14.80 -11.06
CA SER A 55 6.24 -15.15 -9.77
C SER A 55 7.60 -15.86 -9.88
N LYS A 56 8.35 -15.64 -10.96
CA LYS A 56 9.69 -16.17 -11.20
C LYS A 56 10.77 -15.28 -10.59
N THR A 57 10.59 -14.89 -9.34
CA THR A 57 11.45 -13.89 -8.66
C THR A 57 12.91 -14.34 -8.56
N GLU A 58 13.15 -15.63 -8.34
CA GLU A 58 14.54 -16.16 -8.28
C GLU A 58 15.25 -16.08 -9.63
N GLU A 59 14.55 -16.31 -10.77
CA GLU A 59 15.13 -16.11 -12.11
C GLU A 59 15.47 -14.63 -12.36
N VAL A 60 14.65 -13.71 -11.85
CA VAL A 60 14.92 -12.27 -11.94
C VAL A 60 16.17 -11.91 -11.13
N LEU A 61 16.32 -12.46 -9.93
CA LEU A 61 17.50 -12.26 -9.10
C LEU A 61 18.77 -12.81 -9.74
N GLU A 62 18.70 -13.94 -10.43
CA GLU A 62 19.83 -14.50 -11.20
C GLU A 62 20.26 -13.54 -12.32
N ILE A 63 19.30 -12.95 -13.06
CA ILE A 63 19.58 -11.96 -14.11
C ILE A 63 20.19 -10.68 -13.51
N LEU A 64 19.75 -10.27 -12.34
CA LEU A 64 20.20 -9.07 -11.66
C LEU A 64 21.49 -9.25 -10.84
N LYS A 65 21.92 -10.49 -10.58
CA LYS A 65 23.10 -10.80 -9.78
C LYS A 65 24.38 -10.03 -10.16
N PRO A 66 24.68 -9.80 -11.45
CA PRO A 66 25.84 -8.97 -11.85
C PRO A 66 25.77 -7.50 -11.37
N TYR A 67 24.59 -7.05 -10.95
CA TYR A 67 24.34 -5.66 -10.53
C TYR A 67 24.14 -5.51 -9.02
N GLU A 68 24.37 -6.56 -8.21
CA GLU A 68 24.15 -6.58 -6.75
C GLU A 68 24.86 -5.41 -6.05
N ASP A 69 26.15 -5.18 -6.36
CA ASP A 69 27.00 -4.16 -5.72
C ASP A 69 27.11 -2.85 -6.52
N VAL A 70 26.31 -2.69 -7.57
CA VAL A 70 26.41 -1.53 -8.44
C VAL A 70 25.80 -0.31 -7.77
N LYS A 71 26.58 0.79 -7.74
CA LYS A 71 26.10 2.10 -7.27
C LYS A 71 25.27 2.77 -8.36
N CYS A 72 23.97 2.79 -8.15
CA CYS A 72 23.05 3.53 -9.00
C CYS A 72 23.05 5.03 -8.67
N PRO A 73 22.64 5.91 -9.61
CA PRO A 73 22.35 7.31 -9.33
C PRO A 73 21.29 7.48 -8.25
N ALA A 74 21.24 8.66 -7.61
CA ALA A 74 20.32 8.90 -6.49
C ALA A 74 18.81 8.72 -6.84
N ASN A 75 18.46 8.82 -8.11
CA ASN A 75 17.11 8.65 -8.63
C ASN A 75 16.81 7.23 -9.16
N VAL A 76 17.77 6.31 -9.10
CA VAL A 76 17.61 4.92 -9.55
C VAL A 76 17.92 3.99 -8.39
N LEU A 77 16.96 3.16 -8.03
CA LEU A 77 17.12 2.17 -6.98
C LEU A 77 17.98 0.99 -7.49
N ASN A 78 18.80 0.40 -6.61
CA ASN A 78 19.44 -0.88 -6.93
C ASN A 78 18.35 -1.97 -6.94
N LEU A 79 18.00 -2.43 -8.14
CA LEU A 79 16.86 -3.33 -8.35
C LEU A 79 17.10 -4.72 -7.75
N TYR A 80 18.34 -5.23 -7.76
CA TYR A 80 18.67 -6.51 -7.11
C TYR A 80 18.35 -6.45 -5.61
N THR A 81 18.91 -5.48 -4.90
CA THR A 81 18.69 -5.31 -3.46
C THR A 81 17.22 -5.09 -3.13
N TYR A 82 16.51 -4.34 -3.97
CA TYR A 82 15.10 -4.09 -3.76
C TYR A 82 14.27 -5.39 -3.86
N ILE A 83 14.46 -6.17 -4.93
CA ILE A 83 13.72 -7.42 -5.14
C ILE A 83 14.09 -8.45 -4.07
N GLU A 84 15.38 -8.62 -3.75
CA GLU A 84 15.83 -9.56 -2.72
C GLU A 84 15.17 -9.28 -1.36
N ASN A 85 15.07 -8.01 -0.98
CA ASN A 85 14.46 -7.60 0.29
C ASN A 85 12.94 -7.78 0.34
N HIS A 86 12.27 -7.89 -0.81
CA HIS A 86 10.80 -7.93 -0.90
C HIS A 86 10.27 -9.21 -1.56
N LYS A 87 11.10 -10.15 -1.94
CA LYS A 87 10.72 -11.35 -2.71
C LYS A 87 9.60 -12.16 -2.08
N GLN A 88 9.49 -12.16 -0.75
CA GLN A 88 8.42 -12.85 -0.03
C GLN A 88 7.02 -12.25 -0.26
N CYS A 89 6.95 -11.02 -0.76
CA CYS A 89 5.72 -10.27 -1.01
C CYS A 89 5.43 -10.12 -2.51
N MET A 90 6.02 -10.96 -3.37
CA MET A 90 5.99 -10.81 -4.83
C MET A 90 5.42 -12.02 -5.57
N ASP A 91 4.58 -12.83 -4.92
CA ASP A 91 3.91 -13.97 -5.58
C ASP A 91 2.64 -13.51 -6.32
N TYR A 92 2.83 -12.71 -7.38
CA TYR A 92 1.71 -12.09 -8.11
C TYR A 92 0.81 -13.09 -8.83
N LYS A 93 1.33 -14.27 -9.20
CA LYS A 93 0.52 -15.33 -9.80
C LYS A 93 -0.48 -15.86 -8.78
N MET A 94 -0.04 -16.21 -7.58
CA MET A 94 -0.90 -16.64 -6.47
C MET A 94 -1.89 -15.54 -6.10
N TYR A 95 -1.46 -14.28 -6.02
CA TYR A 95 -2.34 -13.17 -5.67
C TYR A 95 -3.47 -12.98 -6.70
N LYS A 96 -3.15 -13.12 -7.99
CA LYS A 96 -4.17 -13.08 -9.08
C LYS A 96 -5.14 -14.25 -8.97
N GLU A 97 -4.66 -15.46 -8.68
CA GLU A 97 -5.50 -16.66 -8.48
C GLU A 97 -6.45 -16.51 -7.28
N LEU A 98 -6.01 -15.84 -6.22
CA LEU A 98 -6.79 -15.53 -5.03
C LEU A 98 -7.67 -14.27 -5.18
N ASN A 99 -7.69 -13.62 -6.34
CA ASN A 99 -8.35 -12.34 -6.60
C ASN A 99 -7.93 -11.21 -5.62
N LEU A 100 -6.69 -11.22 -5.16
CA LEU A 100 -6.15 -10.14 -4.33
C LEU A 100 -5.75 -8.94 -5.19
N TYR A 101 -5.86 -7.74 -4.62
CA TYR A 101 -5.33 -6.53 -5.24
C TYR A 101 -3.80 -6.56 -5.27
N VAL A 102 -3.22 -6.37 -6.46
CA VAL A 102 -1.76 -6.33 -6.64
C VAL A 102 -1.20 -4.91 -6.72
N GLY A 103 -2.03 -3.90 -6.52
CA GLY A 103 -1.65 -2.50 -6.52
C GLY A 103 -2.29 -1.72 -5.38
N SER A 104 -1.72 -0.56 -5.05
CA SER A 104 -2.15 0.31 -3.94
C SER A 104 -3.43 1.11 -4.21
N GLY A 105 -3.98 1.06 -5.41
CA GLY A 105 -5.12 1.90 -5.82
C GLY A 105 -6.33 1.83 -4.89
N ALA A 106 -6.65 0.66 -4.31
CA ALA A 106 -7.72 0.52 -3.34
C ALA A 106 -7.41 1.27 -2.03
N ILE A 107 -6.16 1.16 -1.54
CA ILE A 107 -5.70 1.84 -0.32
C ILE A 107 -5.62 3.35 -0.54
N GLU A 108 -5.13 3.80 -1.69
CA GLU A 108 -5.08 5.22 -2.06
C GLU A 108 -6.48 5.81 -2.16
N SER A 109 -7.41 5.08 -2.77
CA SER A 109 -8.82 5.46 -2.84
C SER A 109 -9.43 5.57 -1.43
N ALA A 110 -9.25 4.56 -0.58
CA ALA A 110 -9.73 4.57 0.80
C ALA A 110 -9.12 5.75 1.58
N ASN A 111 -7.82 6.01 1.45
CA ASN A 111 -7.18 7.17 2.06
C ASN A 111 -7.79 8.49 1.57
N LYS A 112 -8.03 8.63 0.26
CA LYS A 112 -8.66 9.81 -0.31
C LYS A 112 -10.07 10.05 0.26
N TYR A 113 -10.92 9.02 0.26
CA TYR A 113 -12.31 9.14 0.69
C TYR A 113 -12.45 9.22 2.20
N THR A 114 -11.72 8.42 2.95
CA THR A 114 -11.84 8.37 4.42
C THR A 114 -11.11 9.52 5.09
N MET A 115 -9.87 9.82 4.67
CA MET A 115 -9.04 10.81 5.32
C MET A 115 -9.03 12.16 4.60
N GLN A 116 -8.57 12.20 3.33
CA GLN A 116 -8.24 13.47 2.68
C GLN A 116 -9.47 14.34 2.44
N ASN A 117 -10.57 13.77 1.97
CA ASN A 117 -11.81 14.50 1.70
C ASN A 117 -12.42 15.12 2.98
N ARG A 118 -12.06 14.63 4.15
CA ARG A 118 -12.56 15.16 5.42
C ARG A 118 -11.55 16.02 6.15
N MET A 119 -10.26 15.67 6.08
CA MET A 119 -9.22 16.24 6.94
C MET A 119 -8.35 17.29 6.25
N LYS A 120 -8.32 17.31 4.90
CA LYS A 120 -7.43 18.18 4.12
C LYS A 120 -8.16 19.30 3.35
N LEU A 121 -9.33 19.72 3.82
CA LEU A 121 -9.99 20.89 3.23
C LEU A 121 -9.28 22.17 3.66
N GLN A 122 -9.35 23.19 2.79
CA GLN A 122 -8.67 24.45 3.02
C GLN A 122 -9.12 25.11 4.34
N GLY A 123 -8.15 25.56 5.14
CA GLY A 123 -8.39 26.22 6.44
C GLY A 123 -8.70 25.28 7.61
N MET A 124 -8.76 23.98 7.40
CA MET A 124 -8.99 23.04 8.49
C MET A 124 -7.79 22.91 9.42
N ARG A 125 -8.06 22.94 10.71
CA ARG A 125 -7.12 22.62 11.80
C ARG A 125 -7.79 21.62 12.71
N TRP A 126 -7.10 20.55 13.04
CA TRP A 126 -7.63 19.45 13.82
C TRP A 126 -6.86 19.27 15.12
N ASN A 127 -7.59 19.08 16.21
CA ASN A 127 -7.02 18.49 17.40
C ASN A 127 -6.85 16.97 17.14
N PRO A 128 -5.72 16.33 17.56
CA PRO A 128 -5.47 14.92 17.31
C PRO A 128 -6.61 13.99 17.76
N ASP A 129 -7.16 14.20 18.95
CA ASP A 129 -8.22 13.35 19.50
C ASP A 129 -9.53 13.47 18.71
N THR A 130 -9.90 14.71 18.35
CA THR A 130 -11.07 14.97 17.50
C THR A 130 -10.86 14.39 16.09
N ALA A 131 -9.66 14.52 15.54
CA ALA A 131 -9.31 13.94 14.25
C ALA A 131 -9.47 12.42 14.28
N GLN A 132 -8.92 11.76 15.29
CA GLN A 132 -9.02 10.31 15.47
C GLN A 132 -10.48 9.86 15.62
N GLY A 133 -11.30 10.55 16.41
CA GLY A 133 -12.71 10.25 16.55
C GLY A 133 -13.49 10.34 15.24
N VAL A 134 -13.30 11.44 14.50
CA VAL A 134 -13.95 11.64 13.19
C VAL A 134 -13.52 10.59 12.18
N LEU A 135 -12.23 10.24 12.12
CA LEU A 135 -11.72 9.22 11.21
C LEU A 135 -12.24 7.82 11.57
N SER A 136 -12.33 7.50 12.86
CA SER A 136 -12.89 6.22 13.31
C SER A 136 -14.35 6.07 12.91
N LEU A 137 -15.18 7.11 13.09
CA LEU A 137 -16.58 7.10 12.66
C LEU A 137 -16.69 6.99 11.13
N LYS A 138 -15.85 7.74 10.40
CA LYS A 138 -15.84 7.70 8.94
C LYS A 138 -15.43 6.33 8.41
N ALA A 139 -14.41 5.70 8.97
CA ALA A 139 -13.98 4.36 8.60
C ALA A 139 -15.11 3.33 8.78
N ARG A 140 -15.84 3.40 9.90
CA ARG A 140 -16.98 2.51 10.14
C ARG A 140 -18.14 2.74 9.18
N LEU A 141 -18.40 4.00 8.82
CA LEU A 141 -19.41 4.35 7.82
C LEU A 141 -19.06 3.76 6.45
N GLU A 142 -17.81 3.92 6.01
CA GLU A 142 -17.34 3.42 4.70
C GLU A 142 -17.20 1.89 4.66
N SER A 143 -17.09 1.24 5.81
CA SER A 143 -17.01 -0.22 5.95
C SER A 143 -18.36 -0.89 6.21
N ASP A 144 -19.47 -0.14 6.08
CA ASP A 144 -20.84 -0.62 6.37
C ASP A 144 -21.03 -1.15 7.83
N CYS A 145 -20.20 -0.65 8.74
CA CYS A 145 -20.21 -1.00 10.17
C CYS A 145 -20.91 0.06 11.03
N TRP A 146 -21.75 0.93 10.45
CA TRP A 146 -22.45 1.98 11.20
C TRP A 146 -23.41 1.43 12.24
N HIS A 147 -24.04 0.30 11.96
CA HIS A 147 -24.94 -0.41 12.86
C HIS A 147 -24.32 -0.77 14.21
N GLU A 148 -22.99 -0.86 14.31
CA GLU A 148 -22.26 -1.09 15.57
C GLU A 148 -22.18 0.18 16.44
N ILE A 149 -22.21 1.36 15.81
CA ILE A 149 -22.01 2.66 16.47
C ILE A 149 -23.34 3.32 16.84
N GLU A 150 -24.37 3.17 16.01
CA GLU A 150 -25.66 3.83 16.20
C GLU A 150 -26.27 3.57 17.59
N PRO A 151 -26.29 2.33 18.14
CA PRO A 151 -26.78 2.09 19.48
C PRO A 151 -25.97 2.78 20.59
N LEU A 152 -24.63 2.87 20.40
CA LEU A 152 -23.75 3.54 21.35
C LEU A 152 -23.97 5.05 21.37
N LEU A 153 -24.16 5.65 20.20
CA LEU A 153 -24.49 7.07 20.08
C LEU A 153 -25.86 7.35 20.70
N GLN A 154 -26.86 6.51 20.42
CA GLN A 154 -28.20 6.67 21.00
C GLN A 154 -28.14 6.61 22.53
N GLN A 155 -27.45 5.61 23.10
CA GLN A 155 -27.26 5.48 24.53
C GLN A 155 -26.56 6.71 25.13
N HIS A 156 -25.53 7.25 24.44
CA HIS A 156 -24.85 8.46 24.89
C HIS A 156 -25.79 9.68 24.88
N PHE A 157 -26.51 9.89 23.76
CA PHE A 157 -27.49 10.97 23.65
C PHE A 157 -28.61 10.87 24.70
N ASP A 158 -29.10 9.67 24.99
CA ASP A 158 -30.13 9.45 25.99
C ASP A 158 -29.59 9.75 27.41
N SER A 159 -28.30 9.49 27.67
CA SER A 159 -27.65 9.79 28.95
C SER A 159 -27.46 11.29 29.20
N ILE A 160 -27.29 12.10 28.12
CA ILE A 160 -27.17 13.58 28.19
C ILE A 160 -28.49 14.29 27.94
N ARG A 161 -29.53 13.58 27.53
CA ARG A 161 -30.87 14.11 27.39
C ARG A 161 -31.52 14.21 28.78
N TYR A 162 -31.34 15.43 29.34
CA TYR A 162 -32.31 16.05 30.18
C TYR A 162 -32.43 15.49 31.61
N ASP A 163 -31.78 16.14 32.52
CA ASP A 163 -32.33 16.34 33.84
C ASP A 163 -33.16 17.66 33.83
N PRO A 164 -34.53 17.60 33.88
CA PRO A 164 -35.33 18.81 33.87
C PRO A 164 -35.37 19.55 35.21
N LYS A 165 -34.43 19.29 36.08
CA LYS A 165 -34.42 19.78 37.47
C LYS A 165 -33.22 20.58 37.90
N GLU A 166 -32.32 21.02 36.98
CA GLU A 166 -31.37 22.10 37.25
C GLU A 166 -31.79 23.42 36.62
#